data_7cf61552244ea45633830e5f18695ee5
#
_entry.id   7cf61552244ea45633830e5f18695ee5
#
_cell.length_a   1.000
_cell.length_b   1.000
_cell.length_c   1.000
_cell.angle_alpha   90.00
_cell.angle_beta   90.00
_cell.angle_gamma   90.00
#
_symmetry.space_group_name_H-M   'P 1'
#
loop_
_entity.id
_entity.type
_entity.pdbx_description
1 polymer ?
#
loop_
_entity_poly.entity_id
_entity_poly.type
_entity_poly.pdbx_seq_one_letter_code
_entity_poly.pdbx_strand_id
1 'polypeptide(L)'
;MSKRHYGQSRPVPATFYRGGTSKALLFNDADLPPSREERDALFLSAMGSPDPNGRQLDGMGGGYSSVSKVVVVGKSEQEGADVDYTFCQVRVDEPVVDYAGNCGNMLAVSDANERTSEASGRVGECAASLAEGEGGGTSSAAAQL
;
A
#
# COMPACT_ATOMS: atom_id res chain seq x y z
N MET A 1 12.53 20.59 -21.16
CA MET A 1 11.18 20.38 -20.58
C MET A 1 10.73 18.98 -20.93
N SER A 2 10.80 18.07 -19.99
CA SER A 2 10.23 16.74 -20.15
C SER A 2 8.71 16.86 -20.18
N LYS A 3 8.09 16.50 -21.30
CA LYS A 3 6.64 16.38 -21.37
C LYS A 3 6.23 15.25 -20.42
N ARG A 4 5.65 15.59 -19.29
CA ARG A 4 4.92 14.57 -18.50
C ARG A 4 3.86 14.02 -19.44
N HIS A 5 4.05 12.82 -19.92
CA HIS A 5 2.99 12.06 -20.55
C HIS A 5 1.96 11.81 -19.45
N TYR A 6 0.89 12.58 -19.45
CA TYR A 6 -0.36 12.16 -18.84
C TYR A 6 -0.92 11.03 -19.72
N GLY A 7 -0.18 9.92 -19.73
CA GLY A 7 -0.66 8.69 -20.29
C GLY A 7 -1.91 8.28 -19.52
N GLN A 8 -2.86 7.71 -20.18
CA GLN A 8 -4.15 7.29 -19.69
C GLN A 8 -4.01 6.72 -18.27
N SER A 9 -4.45 7.48 -17.27
CA SER A 9 -4.44 7.04 -15.88
C SER A 9 -5.41 5.87 -15.76
N ARG A 10 -4.87 4.69 -15.63
CA ARG A 10 -5.66 3.50 -15.33
C ARG A 10 -6.03 3.56 -13.85
N PRO A 11 -7.31 3.56 -13.48
CA PRO A 11 -7.70 3.46 -12.10
C PRO A 11 -7.27 2.09 -11.53
N VAL A 12 -6.57 2.11 -10.43
CA VAL A 12 -6.21 0.92 -9.67
C VAL A 12 -7.00 0.95 -8.36
N PRO A 13 -7.83 -0.07 -8.07
CA PRO A 13 -8.56 -0.15 -6.82
C PRO A 13 -7.60 -0.12 -5.63
N ALA A 14 -7.90 0.73 -4.67
CA ALA A 14 -7.09 0.86 -3.48
C ALA A 14 -7.93 1.37 -2.31
N THR A 15 -7.59 0.98 -1.08
CA THR A 15 -8.21 1.48 0.15
C THR A 15 -7.24 2.39 0.89
N PHE A 16 -7.70 3.53 1.36
CA PHE A 16 -6.92 4.38 2.26
C PHE A 16 -7.35 4.13 3.70
N TYR A 17 -6.40 3.70 4.51
CA TYR A 17 -6.71 3.27 5.86
C TYR A 17 -5.77 3.89 6.90
N ARG A 18 -6.30 4.05 8.11
CA ARG A 18 -5.53 4.49 9.27
C ARG A 18 -5.43 3.35 10.29
N GLY A 19 -4.22 3.03 10.70
CA GLY A 19 -3.93 2.14 11.82
C GLY A 19 -3.09 2.88 12.86
N GLY A 20 -3.62 3.11 14.08
CA GLY A 20 -2.92 3.88 15.10
C GLY A 20 -2.43 5.23 14.57
N THR A 21 -1.13 5.47 14.64
CA THR A 21 -0.49 6.69 14.14
C THR A 21 -0.09 6.64 12.66
N SER A 22 -0.28 5.51 12.00
CA SER A 22 0.08 5.31 10.61
C SER A 22 -1.13 5.40 9.68
N LYS A 23 -0.91 5.91 8.48
CA LYS A 23 -1.87 5.87 7.37
C LYS A 23 -1.19 5.27 6.16
N ALA A 24 -1.99 4.60 5.37
CA ALA A 24 -1.40 3.96 4.24
C ALA A 24 -2.44 3.63 3.15
N LEU A 25 -1.95 3.35 1.91
CA LEU A 25 -2.72 2.85 0.78
C LEU A 25 -2.62 1.33 0.72
N LEU A 26 -3.74 0.61 0.72
CA LEU A 26 -3.78 -0.85 0.53
C LEU A 26 -4.16 -1.19 -0.90
N PHE A 27 -3.40 -2.07 -1.51
CA PHE A 27 -3.73 -2.66 -2.80
C PHE A 27 -3.94 -4.16 -2.65
N ASN A 28 -4.87 -4.69 -3.42
CA ASN A 28 -4.94 -6.14 -3.61
C ASN A 28 -3.86 -6.54 -4.62
N ASP A 29 -3.12 -7.59 -4.33
CA ASP A 29 -2.05 -8.09 -5.20
C ASP A 29 -2.56 -8.42 -6.62
N ALA A 30 -3.79 -8.93 -6.72
CA ALA A 30 -4.42 -9.26 -7.99
C ALA A 30 -4.70 -8.04 -8.89
N ASP A 31 -4.81 -6.85 -8.32
CA ASP A 31 -5.08 -5.62 -9.06
C ASP A 31 -3.79 -4.90 -9.51
N LEU A 32 -2.65 -5.35 -9.04
CA LEU A 32 -1.35 -4.76 -9.31
C LEU A 32 -0.67 -5.36 -10.55
N PRO A 33 0.18 -4.58 -11.23
CA PRO A 33 1.02 -5.13 -12.29
C PRO A 33 1.99 -6.18 -11.72
N PRO A 34 2.42 -7.16 -12.54
CA PRO A 34 3.32 -8.22 -12.07
C PRO A 34 4.77 -7.75 -11.87
N SER A 35 5.18 -6.70 -12.55
CA SER A 35 6.54 -6.16 -12.46
C SER A 35 6.72 -5.30 -11.23
N ARG A 36 7.82 -5.52 -10.50
CA ARG A 36 8.16 -4.72 -9.33
C ARG A 36 8.41 -3.25 -9.68
N GLU A 37 9.06 -3.00 -10.81
CA GLU A 37 9.34 -1.64 -11.27
C GLU A 37 8.05 -0.86 -11.55
N GLU A 38 7.06 -1.52 -12.13
CA GLU A 38 5.75 -0.91 -12.38
C GLU A 38 4.98 -0.66 -11.07
N ARG A 39 5.09 -1.57 -10.10
CA ARG A 39 4.52 -1.40 -8.76
C ARG A 39 5.17 -0.23 -8.03
N ASP A 40 6.48 -0.14 -8.04
CA ASP A 40 7.23 0.94 -7.41
C ASP A 40 6.86 2.29 -8.03
N ALA A 41 6.77 2.38 -9.35
CA ALA A 41 6.32 3.58 -10.04
C ALA A 41 4.87 3.96 -9.66
N LEU A 42 3.98 2.99 -9.55
CA LEU A 42 2.61 3.19 -9.10
C LEU A 42 2.56 3.71 -7.66
N PHE A 43 3.31 3.10 -6.75
CA PHE A 43 3.32 3.49 -5.33
C PHE A 43 3.90 4.88 -5.12
N LEU A 44 5.00 5.20 -5.80
CA LEU A 44 5.58 6.54 -5.80
C LEU A 44 4.58 7.59 -6.31
N SER A 45 3.94 7.31 -7.42
CA SER A 45 2.92 8.21 -7.99
C SER A 45 1.71 8.37 -7.06
N ALA A 46 1.21 7.29 -6.50
CA ALA A 46 0.07 7.32 -5.59
C ALA A 46 0.35 8.11 -4.31
N MET A 47 1.57 8.03 -3.79
CA MET A 47 1.99 8.79 -2.60
C MET A 47 2.37 10.24 -2.91
N GLY A 48 2.64 10.60 -4.16
CA GLY A 48 3.17 11.91 -4.53
C GLY A 48 4.68 12.03 -4.30
N SER A 49 5.40 10.93 -4.45
CA SER A 49 6.86 10.86 -4.27
C SER A 49 7.58 10.72 -5.61
N PRO A 50 8.83 11.18 -5.73
CA PRO A 50 9.55 11.98 -4.74
C PRO A 50 9.04 13.43 -4.69
N ASP A 51 8.95 13.99 -3.50
CA ASP A 51 8.69 15.42 -3.31
C ASP A 51 9.83 16.06 -2.53
N PRO A 52 10.69 16.87 -3.17
CA PRO A 52 11.81 17.51 -2.50
C PRO A 52 11.38 18.54 -1.43
N ASN A 53 10.14 18.98 -1.47
CA ASN A 53 9.57 19.87 -0.46
C ASN A 53 8.94 19.10 0.72
N GLY A 54 8.93 17.77 0.68
CA GLY A 54 8.47 16.92 1.76
C GLY A 54 6.97 17.03 2.08
N ARG A 55 6.14 17.39 1.12
CA ARG A 55 4.70 17.59 1.33
C ARG A 55 3.81 16.53 0.72
N GLN A 56 4.25 15.91 -0.36
CA GLN A 56 3.49 14.91 -1.14
C GLN A 56 2.10 15.41 -1.56
N LEU A 57 2.00 16.68 -1.96
CA LEU A 57 0.72 17.33 -2.30
C LEU A 57 0.06 16.74 -3.55
N ASP A 58 0.84 16.14 -4.44
CA ASP A 58 0.33 15.54 -5.68
C ASP A 58 -0.18 14.10 -5.48
N GLY A 59 -0.19 13.60 -4.26
CA GLY A 59 -0.58 12.24 -3.93
C GLY A 59 -1.24 12.10 -2.56
N MET A 60 -1.34 10.86 -2.10
CA MET A 60 -2.02 10.48 -0.85
C MET A 60 -1.09 10.47 0.36
N GLY A 61 0.19 10.71 0.20
CA GLY A 61 1.15 10.82 1.29
C GLY A 61 0.93 12.07 2.14
N GLY A 62 1.52 12.10 3.31
CA GLY A 62 1.38 13.20 4.28
C GLY A 62 2.70 13.84 4.69
N GLY A 63 3.77 13.64 3.94
CA GLY A 63 5.07 14.27 4.18
C GLY A 63 5.92 13.63 5.29
N TYR A 64 5.44 12.56 5.91
CA TYR A 64 6.16 11.82 6.95
C TYR A 64 6.13 10.32 6.66
N SER A 65 7.14 9.60 7.15
CA SER A 65 7.23 8.15 6.98
C SER A 65 6.01 7.38 7.51
N SER A 66 5.43 7.82 8.63
CA SER A 66 4.24 7.19 9.21
C SER A 66 2.97 7.33 8.36
N VAL A 67 2.96 8.24 7.41
CA VAL A 67 1.82 8.52 6.53
C VAL A 67 2.18 8.44 5.05
N SER A 68 3.30 7.80 4.73
CA SER A 68 3.79 7.53 3.36
C SER A 68 4.07 6.05 3.19
N LYS A 69 3.03 5.25 3.29
CA LYS A 69 3.10 3.79 3.32
C LYS A 69 2.16 3.19 2.30
N VAL A 70 2.60 2.09 1.72
CA VAL A 70 1.78 1.25 0.86
C VAL A 70 1.83 -0.17 1.41
N VAL A 71 0.73 -0.88 1.23
CA VAL A 71 0.63 -2.27 1.58
C VAL A 71 0.01 -3.04 0.44
N VAL A 72 0.50 -4.21 0.21
CA VAL A 72 -0.09 -5.16 -0.72
C VAL A 72 -0.63 -6.33 0.08
N VAL A 73 -1.90 -6.63 -0.09
CA VAL A 73 -2.55 -7.80 0.50
C VAL A 73 -2.98 -8.76 -0.59
N GLY A 74 -2.90 -10.03 -0.30
CA GLY A 74 -3.35 -11.10 -1.19
C GLY A 74 -3.78 -12.32 -0.40
N LYS A 75 -4.54 -13.19 -1.05
CA LYS A 75 -4.91 -14.46 -0.43
C LYS A 75 -3.65 -15.32 -0.27
N SER A 76 -3.45 -15.85 0.92
CA SER A 76 -2.33 -16.76 1.16
C SER A 76 -2.59 -18.14 0.55
N GLU A 77 -1.53 -18.72 -0.01
CA GLU A 77 -1.50 -20.11 -0.41
C GLU A 77 -0.89 -21.03 0.69
N GLN A 78 -0.46 -20.44 1.80
CA GLN A 78 0.13 -21.18 2.91
C GLN A 78 -0.96 -21.76 3.83
N GLU A 79 -0.84 -23.01 4.18
CA GLU A 79 -1.76 -23.66 5.12
C GLU A 79 -1.69 -22.98 6.50
N GLY A 80 -2.83 -22.53 7.01
CA GLY A 80 -2.93 -21.82 8.29
C GLY A 80 -2.71 -20.32 8.23
N ALA A 81 -2.59 -19.77 7.03
CA ALA A 81 -2.50 -18.34 6.81
C ALA A 81 -3.65 -17.85 5.91
N ASP A 82 -4.35 -16.82 6.33
CA ASP A 82 -5.50 -16.27 5.59
C ASP A 82 -5.07 -15.28 4.52
N VAL A 83 -4.08 -14.48 4.83
CA VAL A 83 -3.63 -13.35 4.01
C VAL A 83 -2.11 -13.30 3.94
N ASP A 84 -1.59 -13.13 2.75
CA ASP A 84 -0.22 -12.70 2.51
C ASP A 84 -0.19 -11.17 2.43
N TYR A 85 0.78 -10.58 3.12
CA TYR A 85 0.90 -9.15 3.07
C TYR A 85 2.34 -8.67 2.87
N THR A 86 2.51 -7.57 2.15
CA THR A 86 3.81 -6.95 1.90
C THR A 86 3.76 -5.47 2.26
N PHE A 87 4.62 -5.07 3.18
CA PHE A 87 4.78 -3.67 3.54
C PHE A 87 5.75 -2.96 2.62
N CYS A 88 5.41 -1.72 2.28
CA CYS A 88 6.23 -0.87 1.45
C CYS A 88 6.33 0.53 2.07
N GLN A 89 7.50 0.90 2.53
CA GLN A 89 7.77 2.28 2.94
C GLN A 89 8.13 3.10 1.72
N VAL A 90 7.28 4.05 1.37
CA VAL A 90 7.55 4.98 0.27
C VAL A 90 8.31 6.18 0.81
N ARG A 91 9.54 6.40 0.32
CA ARG A 91 10.32 7.57 0.69
C ARG A 91 9.64 8.84 0.22
N VAL A 92 9.67 9.88 1.05
CA VAL A 92 8.98 11.15 0.74
C VAL A 92 9.74 11.95 -0.31
N ASP A 93 11.04 12.08 -0.15
CA ASP A 93 11.94 12.94 -0.91
C ASP A 93 12.81 12.21 -1.95
N GLU A 94 12.80 10.89 -1.93
CA GLU A 94 13.55 10.03 -2.83
C GLU A 94 12.63 9.09 -3.62
N PRO A 95 12.98 8.74 -4.87
CA PRO A 95 12.19 7.80 -5.67
C PRO A 95 12.47 6.35 -5.27
N VAL A 96 12.25 6.03 -4.01
CA VAL A 96 12.56 4.72 -3.42
C VAL A 96 11.36 4.15 -2.70
N VAL A 97 11.06 2.90 -2.98
CA VAL A 97 10.13 2.05 -2.22
C VAL A 97 10.95 1.00 -1.48
N ASP A 98 10.91 1.05 -0.16
CA ASP A 98 11.65 0.14 0.70
C ASP A 98 10.72 -0.95 1.25
N TYR A 99 11.10 -2.20 1.01
CA TYR A 99 10.35 -3.39 1.41
C TYR A 99 10.94 -4.08 2.65
N ALA A 100 12.00 -3.53 3.21
CA ALA A 100 12.71 -4.14 4.34
C ALA A 100 12.11 -3.82 5.72
N GLY A 101 11.11 -2.94 5.77
CA GLY A 101 10.49 -2.50 7.00
C GLY A 101 9.33 -3.38 7.48
N ASN A 102 8.89 -3.11 8.69
CA ASN A 102 7.65 -3.65 9.26
C ASN A 102 6.94 -2.59 10.12
N CYS A 103 5.60 -2.66 10.24
CA CYS A 103 4.82 -1.74 11.07
C CYS A 103 3.58 -2.42 11.66
N GLY A 104 3.59 -2.62 12.96
CA GLY A 104 2.51 -3.30 13.65
C GLY A 104 1.14 -2.65 13.49
N ASN A 105 1.08 -1.33 13.31
CA ASN A 105 -0.17 -0.60 13.07
C ASN A 105 -0.87 -1.03 11.77
N MET A 106 -0.10 -1.40 10.76
CA MET A 106 -0.65 -1.78 9.46
C MET A 106 -1.05 -3.26 9.41
N LEU A 107 -0.44 -4.08 10.21
CA LEU A 107 -0.79 -5.49 10.32
C LEU A 107 -2.25 -5.67 10.77
N ALA A 108 -2.67 -4.94 11.79
CA ALA A 108 -4.06 -4.94 12.28
C ALA A 108 -5.07 -4.44 11.24
N VAL A 109 -4.66 -3.53 10.36
CA VAL A 109 -5.52 -2.98 9.31
C VAL A 109 -5.76 -3.98 8.18
N SER A 110 -4.78 -4.82 7.87
CA SER A 110 -4.87 -5.78 6.78
C SER A 110 -5.99 -6.79 6.97
N ASP A 111 -6.12 -7.34 8.18
CA ASP A 111 -7.20 -8.26 8.52
C ASP A 111 -8.58 -7.59 8.50
N ALA A 112 -8.69 -6.39 9.02
CA ALA A 112 -9.93 -5.63 9.00
C ALA A 112 -10.40 -5.34 7.57
N ASN A 113 -9.49 -5.07 6.65
CA ASN A 113 -9.83 -4.83 5.26
C ASN A 113 -10.33 -6.10 4.55
N GLU A 114 -9.70 -7.23 4.74
CA GLU A 114 -10.13 -8.51 4.17
C GLU A 114 -11.56 -8.84 4.60
N ARG A 115 -11.85 -8.80 5.88
CA ARG A 115 -13.18 -9.06 6.43
C ARG A 115 -14.24 -8.10 5.90
N THR A 116 -13.89 -6.84 5.70
CA THR A 116 -14.81 -5.84 5.15
C THR A 116 -15.07 -6.11 3.67
N SER A 117 -14.07 -6.49 2.91
CA SER A 117 -14.20 -6.78 1.48
C SER A 117 -15.04 -8.04 1.22
N GLU A 118 -14.90 -9.05 2.06
CA GLU A 118 -15.73 -10.27 1.99
C GLU A 118 -17.19 -10.00 2.40
N ALA A 119 -17.41 -9.24 3.48
CA ALA A 119 -18.73 -8.99 4.02
C ALA A 119 -19.57 -8.02 3.19
N SER A 120 -18.94 -7.11 2.48
CA SER A 120 -19.65 -6.02 1.79
C SER A 120 -19.81 -6.20 0.29
N GLY A 121 -19.33 -7.30 -0.28
CA GLY A 121 -19.46 -7.53 -1.70
C GLY A 121 -19.03 -6.32 -2.54
N ARG A 122 -17.84 -5.84 -2.33
CA ARG A 122 -17.33 -4.58 -2.86
C ARG A 122 -18.13 -3.37 -2.38
N VAL A 123 -17.88 -2.92 -1.21
CA VAL A 123 -18.13 -1.53 -0.88
C VAL A 123 -17.09 -0.71 -1.65
N GLY A 124 -17.64 0.11 -2.53
CA GLY A 124 -16.90 0.86 -3.50
C GLY A 124 -15.71 1.62 -2.96
N GLU A 125 -14.69 1.57 -3.77
CA GLU A 125 -13.98 2.76 -4.19
C GLU A 125 -13.70 3.81 -3.14
N CYS A 126 -12.84 3.56 -2.35
CA CYS A 126 -11.88 4.42 -1.69
C CYS A 126 -11.27 3.64 -0.58
N ALA A 127 -10.42 2.81 -0.98
CA ALA A 127 -9.74 2.18 0.07
C ALA A 127 -8.36 1.86 -0.41
N ALA A 128 -7.39 2.30 0.15
CA ALA A 128 -6.08 1.85 0.01
C ALA A 128 -5.67 1.14 1.25
N SER A 129 -5.40 -0.06 1.17
CA SER A 129 -5.02 -0.90 2.25
C SER A 129 -3.58 -1.17 2.28
N LEU A 130 -3.04 -1.50 3.35
CA LEU A 130 -1.67 -1.61 3.45
C LEU A 130 -1.20 -2.54 4.47
N ALA A 131 -0.22 -3.21 4.22
CA ALA A 131 0.41 -4.14 5.07
C ALA A 131 1.91 -4.03 5.03
N GLU A 132 2.57 -4.68 5.85
CA GLU A 132 4.00 -4.60 6.03
C GLU A 132 4.65 -5.95 5.78
N GLY A 133 5.74 -5.95 5.06
CA GLY A 133 6.57 -7.13 4.87
C GLY A 133 7.92 -6.94 5.53
N GLU A 134 8.42 -7.94 6.18
CA GLU A 134 9.79 -7.97 6.66
C GLU A 134 10.73 -8.45 5.57
N GLY A 135 11.81 -7.71 5.35
CA GLY A 135 12.89 -8.15 4.48
C GLY A 135 12.51 -8.49 3.05
N GLY A 136 11.49 -7.84 2.52
CA GLY A 136 10.98 -8.13 1.18
C GLY A 136 10.22 -9.45 1.08
N GLY A 137 9.85 -10.03 2.22
CA GLY A 137 9.02 -11.23 2.31
C GLY A 137 7.55 -10.90 2.44
N THR A 138 6.71 -11.88 2.13
CA THR A 138 5.31 -11.89 2.51
C THR A 138 5.19 -12.41 3.93
N SER A 139 4.41 -11.76 4.77
CA SER A 139 4.01 -12.30 6.06
C SER A 139 2.52 -12.58 6.06
N SER A 140 2.15 -13.69 6.62
CA SER A 140 0.75 -14.00 6.87
C SER A 140 0.30 -13.35 8.17
N ALA A 141 -0.78 -12.64 8.13
CA ALA A 141 -1.34 -12.00 9.30
C ALA A 141 -2.79 -12.41 9.51
N ALA A 142 -3.03 -13.04 10.63
CA ALA A 142 -4.36 -13.11 11.21
C ALA A 142 -4.45 -12.01 12.27
N ALA A 143 -5.16 -10.93 12.01
CA ALA A 143 -5.45 -9.98 13.04
C ALA A 143 -6.64 -10.49 13.85
N GLN A 144 -6.49 -10.52 15.15
CA GLN A 144 -7.59 -10.72 16.08
C GLN A 144 -8.10 -9.34 16.50
N LEU A 145 -9.34 -9.08 16.22
CA LEU A 145 -10.07 -7.93 16.75
C LEU A 145 -10.49 -8.18 18.18
#